data_3d045ea598c00250e5a0bd7e808b00ed
#
_entry.id   3d045ea598c00250e5a0bd7e808b00ed
#
_cell.length_a   1.000
_cell.length_b   1.000
_cell.length_c   1.000
_cell.angle_alpha   90.00
_cell.angle_beta   90.00
_cell.angle_gamma   90.00
#
_symmetry.space_group_name_H-M   'P 1'
#
loop_
_entity.id
_entity.type
_entity.pdbx_description
1 polymer ?
#
loop_
_entity_poly.entity_id
_entity_poly.type
_entity_poly.pdbx_seq_one_letter_code
_entity_poly.pdbx_strand_id
1 'polypeptide(L)'
;AMNAEMLYAAGLEFYYERKLVLIDQWGKEHVVYPDFTIILPDGTIIYWEHKGMMGDPEYMEYDNERMKLYYLNGIYQPHNLIVTCDGPNGEYCGAEISMIVNNLLVPMAASRF
;
A
#
# COMPACT_ATOMS: atom_id res chain seq x y z
N ALA A 1 9.64 0.65 -11.04
CA ALA A 1 8.53 -0.27 -11.18
C ALA A 1 7.33 0.43 -11.82
N MET A 2 6.44 -0.34 -12.43
CA MET A 2 5.29 0.20 -13.16
C MET A 2 4.32 0.97 -12.25
N ASN A 3 4.14 0.54 -10.99
CA ASN A 3 3.30 1.25 -10.03
C ASN A 3 3.84 2.66 -9.75
N ALA A 4 5.16 2.80 -9.57
CA ALA A 4 5.79 4.09 -9.35
C ALA A 4 5.62 5.01 -10.56
N GLU A 5 5.77 4.48 -11.77
CA GLU A 5 5.57 5.25 -13.00
C GLU A 5 4.14 5.77 -13.13
N MET A 6 3.15 4.94 -12.79
CA MET A 6 1.74 5.35 -12.80
C MET A 6 1.44 6.43 -11.78
N LEU A 7 1.99 6.31 -10.55
CA LEU A 7 1.83 7.33 -9.52
C LEU A 7 2.47 8.66 -9.93
N TYR A 8 3.67 8.60 -10.48
CA TYR A 8 4.37 9.78 -10.96
C TYR A 8 3.61 10.46 -12.09
N ALA A 9 3.14 9.70 -13.07
CA ALA A 9 2.39 10.22 -14.21
C ALA A 9 1.06 10.87 -13.78
N ALA A 10 0.46 10.40 -12.67
CA ALA A 10 -0.75 10.96 -12.12
C ALA A 10 -0.53 12.23 -11.29
N GLY A 11 0.74 12.64 -11.08
CA GLY A 11 1.07 13.84 -10.31
C GLY A 11 0.89 13.68 -8.81
N LEU A 12 0.88 12.45 -8.30
CA LEU A 12 0.73 12.17 -6.87
C LEU A 12 2.08 12.26 -6.16
N GLU A 13 2.08 12.80 -4.95
CA GLU A 13 3.25 12.73 -4.07
C GLU A 13 3.32 11.34 -3.47
N PHE A 14 4.46 10.66 -3.65
CA PHE A 14 4.66 9.31 -3.10
C PHE A 14 6.12 9.05 -2.79
N TYR A 15 6.33 8.07 -1.91
CA TYR A 15 7.65 7.56 -1.55
C TYR A 15 7.67 6.05 -1.70
N TYR A 16 8.74 5.53 -2.28
CA TYR A 16 8.96 4.10 -2.47
C TYR A 16 9.74 3.54 -1.29
N GLU A 17 9.21 2.48 -0.67
CA GLU A 17 9.86 1.77 0.44
C GLU A 17 10.36 2.69 1.57
N ARG A 18 9.55 3.69 1.92
CA ARG A 18 9.86 4.59 3.02
C ARG A 18 9.68 3.89 4.36
N LYS A 19 10.64 4.06 5.27
CA LYS A 19 10.61 3.48 6.61
C LYS A 19 9.36 3.90 7.38
N LEU A 20 8.68 2.92 7.97
CA LEU A 20 7.54 3.11 8.86
C LEU A 20 7.77 2.31 10.13
N VAL A 21 7.60 2.94 11.30
CA VAL A 21 7.71 2.26 12.59
C VAL A 21 6.30 1.98 13.10
N LEU A 22 6.01 0.71 13.36
CA LEU A 22 4.72 0.26 13.91
C LEU A 22 4.94 -0.32 15.30
N ILE A 23 3.91 -0.22 16.16
CA ILE A 23 3.97 -0.67 17.54
C ILE A 23 3.03 -1.86 17.69
N ASP A 24 3.51 -2.97 18.26
CA ASP A 24 2.67 -4.13 18.53
C ASP A 24 1.87 -3.97 19.83
N GLN A 25 1.05 -4.98 20.16
CA GLN A 25 0.18 -4.94 21.35
C GLN A 25 0.94 -4.92 22.66
N TRP A 26 2.24 -5.21 22.65
CA TRP A 26 3.11 -5.17 23.82
C TRP A 26 3.98 -3.91 23.90
N GLY A 27 3.78 -2.98 22.96
CA GLY A 27 4.55 -1.74 22.92
C GLY A 27 5.90 -1.86 22.22
N LYS A 28 6.18 -3.00 21.57
CA LYS A 28 7.44 -3.20 20.86
C LYS A 28 7.38 -2.58 19.48
N GLU A 29 8.46 -1.88 19.11
CA GLU A 29 8.59 -1.27 17.80
C GLU A 29 9.00 -2.29 16.73
N HIS A 30 8.37 -2.17 15.55
CA HIS A 30 8.71 -2.94 14.36
C HIS A 30 8.90 -1.99 13.20
N VAL A 31 9.96 -2.19 12.44
CA VAL A 31 10.23 -1.40 11.24
C VAL A 31 9.70 -2.15 10.02
N VAL A 32 8.88 -1.46 9.24
CA VAL A 32 8.34 -1.99 7.98
C VAL A 32 8.59 -0.97 6.86
N TYR A 33 8.54 -1.44 5.62
CA TYR A 33 8.74 -0.60 4.45
C TYR A 33 7.59 -0.86 3.48
N PRO A 34 6.46 -0.12 3.61
CA PRO A 34 5.36 -0.23 2.65
C PRO A 34 5.89 0.01 1.24
N ASP A 35 5.33 -0.69 0.24
CA ASP A 35 5.77 -0.49 -1.14
C ASP A 35 5.66 0.97 -1.53
N PHE A 36 4.54 1.61 -1.22
CA PHE A 36 4.36 3.04 -1.45
C PHE A 36 3.70 3.71 -0.26
N THR A 37 4.17 4.92 0.04
CA THR A 37 3.53 5.87 0.96
C THR A 37 3.08 7.05 0.13
N ILE A 38 1.78 7.26 0.02
CA ILE A 38 1.18 8.31 -0.80
C ILE A 38 0.67 9.41 0.11
N ILE A 39 1.06 10.64 -0.16
CA ILE A 39 0.67 11.79 0.65
C ILE A 39 -0.29 12.66 -0.17
N LEU A 40 -1.53 12.77 0.30
CA LEU A 40 -2.55 13.58 -0.34
C LEU A 40 -2.34 15.07 -0.01
N PRO A 41 -2.94 16.00 -0.77
CA PRO A 41 -2.70 17.44 -0.58
C PRO A 41 -3.01 17.96 0.83
N ASP A 42 -3.94 17.34 1.56
CA ASP A 42 -4.26 17.70 2.95
C ASP A 42 -3.36 17.05 4.00
N GLY A 43 -2.34 16.30 3.57
CA GLY A 43 -1.44 15.55 4.45
C GLY A 43 -1.91 14.16 4.82
N THR A 44 -3.08 13.73 4.35
CA THR A 44 -3.56 12.35 4.56
C THR A 44 -2.60 11.36 3.93
N ILE A 45 -2.26 10.30 4.66
CA ILE A 45 -1.34 9.27 4.18
C ILE A 45 -2.12 8.02 3.80
N ILE A 46 -1.86 7.51 2.59
CA ILE A 46 -2.38 6.25 2.09
C ILE A 46 -1.18 5.32 1.84
N TYR A 47 -1.23 4.12 2.41
CA TYR A 47 -0.21 3.10 2.16
C TYR A 47 -0.69 2.15 1.08
N TRP A 48 0.23 1.68 0.26
CA TRP A 48 -0.06 0.72 -0.81
C TRP A 48 0.94 -0.43 -0.73
N GLU A 49 0.41 -1.64 -0.59
CA GLU A 49 1.17 -2.88 -0.61
C GLU A 49 0.80 -3.69 -1.83
N HIS A 50 1.80 -4.10 -2.60
CA HIS A 50 1.60 -5.02 -3.72
C HIS A 50 2.21 -6.38 -3.37
N LYS A 51 1.36 -7.42 -3.31
CA LYS A 51 1.74 -8.75 -2.85
C LYS A 51 1.97 -9.68 -4.03
N GLY A 52 3.10 -10.40 -4.04
CA GLY A 52 3.48 -11.25 -5.16
C GLY A 52 3.33 -12.76 -4.94
N MET A 53 3.58 -13.25 -3.74
CA MET A 53 3.73 -14.68 -3.47
C MET A 53 2.56 -15.30 -2.70
N MET A 54 1.34 -14.94 -3.05
CA MET A 54 0.13 -15.33 -2.30
C MET A 54 -0.17 -16.83 -2.29
N GLY A 55 0.48 -17.62 -3.17
CA GLY A 55 0.36 -19.08 -3.17
C GLY A 55 1.32 -19.77 -2.24
N ASP A 56 2.29 -19.08 -1.63
CA ASP A 56 3.27 -19.65 -0.71
C ASP A 56 2.74 -19.55 0.72
N PRO A 57 2.54 -20.70 1.42
CA PRO A 57 1.99 -20.69 2.78
C PRO A 57 2.84 -19.92 3.80
N GLU A 58 4.17 -20.00 3.71
CA GLU A 58 5.07 -19.27 4.60
C GLU A 58 4.97 -17.76 4.39
N TYR A 59 4.93 -17.35 3.13
CA TYR A 59 4.75 -15.94 2.79
C TYR A 59 3.40 -15.43 3.26
N MET A 60 2.33 -16.20 3.08
CA MET A 60 0.99 -15.81 3.53
C MET A 60 0.92 -15.65 5.05
N GLU A 61 1.57 -16.55 5.80
CA GLU A 61 1.61 -16.44 7.26
C GLU A 61 2.35 -15.19 7.70
N TYR A 62 3.51 -14.91 7.13
CA TYR A 62 4.27 -13.68 7.38
C TYR A 62 3.45 -12.44 7.03
N ASP A 63 2.77 -12.45 5.89
CA ASP A 63 1.94 -11.36 5.43
C ASP A 63 0.76 -11.11 6.35
N ASN A 64 0.08 -12.17 6.82
CA ASN A 64 -1.02 -12.06 7.77
C ASN A 64 -0.59 -11.40 9.08
N GLU A 65 0.57 -11.79 9.63
CA GLU A 65 1.10 -11.17 10.84
C GLU A 65 1.43 -9.69 10.61
N ARG A 66 1.96 -9.35 9.45
CA ARG A 66 2.26 -7.96 9.09
C ARG A 66 0.97 -7.14 8.95
N MET A 67 -0.08 -7.70 8.35
CA MET A 67 -1.36 -7.02 8.22
C MET A 67 -2.04 -6.78 9.57
N LYS A 68 -1.92 -7.72 10.51
CA LYS A 68 -2.38 -7.51 11.90
C LYS A 68 -1.66 -6.34 12.56
N LEU A 69 -0.35 -6.25 12.35
CA LEU A 69 0.45 -5.15 12.87
C LEU A 69 0.02 -3.80 12.29
N TYR A 70 -0.25 -3.73 10.99
CA TYR A 70 -0.81 -2.54 10.36
C TYR A 70 -2.14 -2.16 11.02
N TYR A 71 -3.03 -3.11 11.18
CA TYR A 71 -4.34 -2.87 11.79
C TYR A 71 -4.24 -2.31 13.21
N LEU A 72 -3.32 -2.84 14.03
CA LEU A 72 -3.09 -2.33 15.38
C LEU A 72 -2.65 -0.87 15.41
N ASN A 73 -2.07 -0.39 14.30
CA ASN A 73 -1.61 0.99 14.15
C ASN A 73 -2.58 1.86 13.34
N GLY A 74 -3.82 1.42 13.18
CA GLY A 74 -4.85 2.20 12.49
C GLY A 74 -4.73 2.19 10.97
N ILE A 75 -3.99 1.24 10.40
CA ILE A 75 -3.77 1.13 8.95
C ILE A 75 -4.50 -0.10 8.45
N TYR A 76 -5.55 0.08 7.67
CA TYR A 76 -6.40 -1.02 7.20
C TYR A 76 -7.18 -0.65 5.94
N GLN A 77 -7.56 -1.67 5.17
CA GLN A 77 -8.42 -1.52 4.00
C GLN A 77 -9.87 -1.22 4.40
N PRO A 78 -10.58 -0.41 3.65
CA PRO A 78 -10.15 0.46 2.55
C PRO A 78 -9.79 1.87 3.02
N HIS A 79 -9.64 2.08 4.31
CA HIS A 79 -9.49 3.38 4.94
C HIS A 79 -8.23 4.12 4.44
N ASN A 80 -7.06 3.55 4.69
CA ASN A 80 -5.77 4.17 4.37
C ASN A 80 -4.74 3.14 3.87
N LEU A 81 -5.20 1.96 3.46
CA LEU A 81 -4.36 0.90 2.92
C LEU A 81 -4.98 0.37 1.64
N ILE A 82 -4.17 0.30 0.60
CA ILE A 82 -4.50 -0.34 -0.67
C ILE A 82 -3.65 -1.60 -0.77
N VAL A 83 -4.28 -2.72 -1.10
CA VAL A 83 -3.58 -3.98 -1.31
C VAL A 83 -3.91 -4.48 -2.71
N THR A 84 -2.87 -4.72 -3.50
CA THR A 84 -2.97 -5.39 -4.78
C THR A 84 -2.07 -6.63 -4.74
N CYS A 85 -2.29 -7.55 -5.67
CA CYS A 85 -1.45 -8.73 -5.79
C CYS A 85 -1.32 -9.13 -7.26
N ASP A 86 -0.26 -9.89 -7.56
CA ASP A 86 -0.11 -10.48 -8.88
C ASP A 86 -1.22 -11.50 -9.12
N GLY A 87 -1.54 -11.76 -10.39
CA GLY A 87 -2.53 -12.78 -10.76
C GLY A 87 -2.08 -14.19 -10.39
N PRO A 88 -2.97 -15.20 -10.54
CA PRO A 88 -2.72 -16.57 -10.05
C PRO A 88 -1.47 -17.23 -10.63
N ASN A 89 -1.01 -16.79 -11.79
CA ASN A 89 0.20 -17.30 -12.45
C ASN A 89 1.38 -16.32 -12.35
N GLY A 90 1.32 -15.36 -11.42
CA GLY A 90 2.36 -14.36 -11.24
C GLY A 90 2.30 -13.21 -12.24
N GLU A 91 1.25 -13.13 -13.07
CA GLU A 91 1.08 -12.05 -14.02
C GLU A 91 0.75 -10.72 -13.35
N TYR A 92 1.29 -9.64 -13.89
CA TYR A 92 1.08 -8.29 -13.41
C TYR A 92 -0.25 -7.73 -13.93
N CYS A 93 -1.10 -7.23 -13.01
CA CYS A 93 -2.42 -6.68 -13.34
C CYS A 93 -2.36 -5.16 -13.51
N GLY A 94 -1.74 -4.69 -14.59
CA GLY A 94 -1.58 -3.26 -14.86
C GLY A 94 -2.88 -2.49 -14.98
N ALA A 95 -3.93 -3.12 -15.52
CA ALA A 95 -5.25 -2.49 -15.65
C ALA A 95 -5.88 -2.18 -14.29
N GLU A 96 -5.78 -3.11 -13.33
CA GLU A 96 -6.27 -2.91 -11.96
C GLU A 96 -5.54 -1.76 -11.28
N ILE A 97 -4.22 -1.72 -11.40
CA ILE A 97 -3.40 -0.68 -10.80
C ILE A 97 -3.71 0.69 -11.41
N SER A 98 -3.87 0.74 -12.73
CA SER A 98 -4.28 1.97 -13.42
C SER A 98 -5.64 2.47 -12.94
N MET A 99 -6.61 1.59 -12.72
CA MET A 99 -7.90 1.94 -12.17
C MET A 99 -7.79 2.53 -10.76
N ILE A 100 -6.98 1.93 -9.90
CA ILE A 100 -6.76 2.43 -8.54
C ILE A 100 -6.15 3.83 -8.57
N VAL A 101 -5.10 4.03 -9.36
CA VAL A 101 -4.46 5.34 -9.46
C VAL A 101 -5.43 6.39 -10.00
N ASN A 102 -6.08 6.12 -11.12
CA ASN A 102 -6.86 7.12 -11.84
C ASN A 102 -8.28 7.28 -11.29
N ASN A 103 -8.92 6.22 -10.79
CA ASN A 103 -10.31 6.27 -10.37
C ASN A 103 -10.48 6.37 -8.85
N LEU A 104 -9.44 6.13 -8.06
CA LEU A 104 -9.47 6.25 -6.61
C LEU A 104 -8.53 7.34 -6.11
N LEU A 105 -7.23 7.21 -6.34
CA LEU A 105 -6.23 8.11 -5.76
C LEU A 105 -6.28 9.52 -6.33
N VAL A 106 -6.41 9.68 -7.64
CA VAL A 106 -6.49 11.00 -8.25
C VAL A 106 -7.74 11.75 -7.80
N PRO A 107 -8.95 11.15 -7.80
CA PRO A 107 -10.13 11.83 -7.24
C PRO A 107 -10.01 12.14 -5.75
N MET A 108 -9.41 11.27 -4.95
CA MET A 108 -9.17 11.53 -3.52
C MET A 108 -8.25 12.74 -3.34
N ALA A 109 -7.18 12.83 -4.11
CA ALA A 109 -6.26 13.96 -4.07
C ALA A 109 -6.96 15.26 -4.47
N ALA A 110 -7.77 15.23 -5.53
CA ALA A 110 -8.52 16.40 -6.00
C ALA A 110 -9.51 16.92 -4.96
N SER A 111 -10.15 16.03 -4.20
CA SER A 111 -11.14 16.40 -3.18
C SER A 111 -10.53 16.98 -1.90
N ARG A 112 -9.20 16.95 -1.75
CA ARG A 112 -8.49 17.32 -0.52
C ARG A 112 -7.57 18.55 -0.67
N PHE A 113 -7.86 19.38 -1.64
CA PHE A 113 -7.16 20.66 -1.77
C PHE A 113 -7.60 21.68 -0.74
#